data_410f076e388034e97283b6c65e812429
#
_entry.id   410f076e388034e97283b6c65e812429
#
_cell.length_a   1.000
_cell.length_b   1.000
_cell.length_c   1.000
_cell.angle_alpha   90.00
_cell.angle_beta   90.00
_cell.angle_gamma   90.00
#
_symmetry.space_group_name_H-M   'P 1'
#
loop_
_entity.id
_entity.type
_entity.pdbx_description
1 polymer ?
#
loop_
_entity_poly.entity_id
_entity_poly.type
_entity_poly.pdbx_seq_one_letter_code
_entity_poly.pdbx_strand_id
1 'polypeptide(L)'
;MIKAIDLFAGAGGLSYGFYLTGEYELVAAAEINENARATYKQNIAKRTEKFEFINNVIGYNFSALNQRKGGQIDIVIGGPPCQGFSNANRHKNHLISMNNSLVKEYFRAIKQIKPKAFVMENVSMLESDTHRFYDSYKDNAEIEALIAKGFKITKRKDSLVLADRVFADIDLEQLPQKNLVSYDIPSQLKHLLSVLRKNLGNDRRLPNFWIKNALLIKRMISEYLAENQATTDNGTIIMRNKLSTILTSLEEENWDTIKTDLDYVVDLQKLIEFIREITSNELIGTYDYSEEHGLRFITQSYSVIDYVNAILGNEYIQKGNVFNAEWFGVPQERR
;
A
#
# COMPACT_ATOMS: atom_id res chain seq x y z
N MET A 1 1.91 -32.57 -17.81
CA MET A 1 2.30 -31.17 -17.70
C MET A 1 2.36 -30.77 -16.23
N ILE A 2 3.25 -29.87 -15.89
CA ILE A 2 3.42 -29.31 -14.54
C ILE A 2 2.30 -28.33 -14.29
N LYS A 3 1.46 -28.53 -13.29
CA LYS A 3 0.35 -27.61 -12.98
C LYS A 3 0.86 -26.38 -12.24
N ALA A 4 0.58 -25.19 -12.78
CA ALA A 4 1.00 -23.92 -12.25
C ALA A 4 -0.19 -23.02 -11.91
N ILE A 5 -0.06 -22.21 -10.87
CA ILE A 5 -0.94 -21.06 -10.60
C ILE A 5 -0.14 -19.77 -10.57
N ASP A 6 -0.77 -18.67 -11.00
CA ASP A 6 -0.17 -17.35 -11.02
C ASP A 6 -0.91 -16.41 -10.06
N LEU A 7 -0.20 -15.94 -9.03
CA LEU A 7 -0.73 -15.00 -8.04
C LEU A 7 -0.27 -13.58 -8.38
N PHE A 8 -1.19 -12.63 -8.34
CA PHE A 8 -0.94 -11.24 -8.77
C PHE A 8 -0.57 -11.17 -10.25
N ALA A 9 -1.33 -11.90 -11.05
CA ALA A 9 -0.96 -12.29 -12.41
C ALA A 9 -0.91 -11.12 -13.41
N GLY A 10 -1.54 -9.99 -13.11
CA GLY A 10 -1.63 -8.89 -14.05
C GLY A 10 -2.24 -9.33 -15.39
N ALA A 11 -1.66 -8.87 -16.49
CA ALA A 11 -2.04 -9.29 -17.83
C ALA A 11 -1.44 -10.66 -18.26
N GLY A 12 -0.64 -11.31 -17.40
CA GLY A 12 -0.10 -12.65 -17.60
C GLY A 12 1.32 -12.69 -18.18
N GLY A 13 2.11 -11.64 -18.01
CA GLY A 13 3.48 -11.63 -18.58
C GLY A 13 4.36 -12.75 -18.06
N LEU A 14 4.37 -12.98 -16.74
CA LEU A 14 5.12 -14.09 -16.12
C LEU A 14 4.57 -15.44 -16.57
N SER A 15 3.26 -15.65 -16.48
CA SER A 15 2.58 -16.86 -16.94
C SER A 15 2.85 -17.18 -18.41
N TYR A 16 2.92 -16.17 -19.27
CA TYR A 16 3.17 -16.37 -20.69
C TYR A 16 4.56 -16.95 -20.95
N GLY A 17 5.57 -16.54 -20.18
CA GLY A 17 6.91 -17.14 -20.24
C GLY A 17 6.89 -18.64 -19.89
N PHE A 18 6.18 -19.01 -18.84
CA PHE A 18 6.01 -20.43 -18.47
C PHE A 18 5.23 -21.22 -19.52
N TYR A 19 4.15 -20.62 -20.04
CA TYR A 19 3.35 -21.23 -21.09
C TYR A 19 4.17 -21.55 -22.36
N LEU A 20 5.04 -20.64 -22.78
CA LEU A 20 5.85 -20.81 -24.01
C LEU A 20 6.81 -22.01 -23.96
N THR A 21 7.16 -22.51 -22.78
CA THR A 21 8.01 -23.70 -22.67
C THR A 21 7.29 -25.00 -23.13
N GLY A 22 5.95 -24.99 -23.14
CA GLY A 22 5.12 -26.15 -23.44
C GLY A 22 5.05 -27.21 -22.33
N GLU A 23 5.71 -26.98 -21.18
CA GLU A 23 5.78 -27.94 -20.07
C GLU A 23 4.75 -27.65 -18.97
N TYR A 24 4.22 -26.41 -18.91
CA TYR A 24 3.35 -25.96 -17.84
C TYR A 24 1.90 -25.81 -18.29
N GLU A 25 1.00 -26.26 -17.42
CA GLU A 25 -0.44 -26.01 -17.50
C GLU A 25 -0.84 -24.97 -16.46
N LEU A 26 -1.23 -23.77 -16.90
CA LEU A 26 -1.77 -22.73 -16.02
C LEU A 26 -3.21 -23.10 -15.66
N VAL A 27 -3.46 -23.53 -14.41
CA VAL A 27 -4.78 -24.01 -13.97
C VAL A 27 -5.61 -22.97 -13.23
N ALA A 28 -4.97 -21.93 -12.71
CA ALA A 28 -5.64 -20.78 -12.07
C ALA A 28 -4.75 -19.55 -12.09
N ALA A 29 -5.38 -18.37 -11.97
CA ALA A 29 -4.68 -17.12 -11.72
C ALA A 29 -5.47 -16.22 -10.75
N ALA A 30 -4.76 -15.44 -9.95
CA ALA A 30 -5.34 -14.44 -9.08
C ALA A 30 -4.98 -13.03 -9.56
N GLU A 31 -6.02 -12.21 -9.85
CA GLU A 31 -5.87 -10.82 -10.27
C GLU A 31 -7.14 -10.04 -9.93
N ILE A 32 -7.00 -8.89 -9.27
CA ILE A 32 -8.13 -8.05 -8.85
C ILE A 32 -8.62 -7.13 -9.98
N ASN A 33 -7.72 -6.71 -10.89
CA ASN A 33 -8.05 -5.79 -11.97
C ASN A 33 -8.77 -6.51 -13.12
N GLU A 34 -9.99 -6.07 -13.43
CA GLU A 34 -10.82 -6.70 -14.47
C GLU A 34 -10.24 -6.60 -15.88
N ASN A 35 -9.62 -5.49 -16.22
CA ASN A 35 -9.00 -5.30 -17.54
C ASN A 35 -7.78 -6.22 -17.70
N ALA A 36 -6.98 -6.36 -16.66
CA ALA A 36 -5.87 -7.28 -16.65
C ALA A 36 -6.35 -8.74 -16.79
N ARG A 37 -7.40 -9.15 -16.03
CA ARG A 37 -8.03 -10.48 -16.19
C ARG A 37 -8.56 -10.72 -17.60
N ALA A 38 -9.17 -9.71 -18.23
CA ALA A 38 -9.67 -9.83 -19.62
C ALA A 38 -8.52 -10.14 -20.58
N THR A 39 -7.40 -9.42 -20.45
CA THR A 39 -6.19 -9.66 -21.25
C THR A 39 -5.61 -11.05 -20.98
N TYR A 40 -5.48 -11.44 -19.71
CA TYR A 40 -5.00 -12.77 -19.31
C TYR A 40 -5.89 -13.87 -19.89
N LYS A 41 -7.21 -13.72 -19.78
CA LYS A 41 -8.19 -14.67 -20.31
C LYS A 41 -8.02 -14.87 -21.83
N GLN A 42 -7.80 -13.79 -22.55
CA GLN A 42 -7.65 -13.84 -24.01
C GLN A 42 -6.35 -14.54 -24.43
N ASN A 43 -5.27 -14.33 -23.71
CA ASN A 43 -3.94 -14.80 -24.13
C ASN A 43 -3.56 -16.14 -23.52
N ILE A 44 -4.02 -16.49 -22.32
CA ILE A 44 -3.57 -17.64 -21.56
C ILE A 44 -4.74 -18.56 -21.17
N ALA A 45 -5.72 -18.06 -20.41
CA ALA A 45 -6.73 -18.88 -19.75
C ALA A 45 -7.60 -19.72 -20.70
N LYS A 46 -7.90 -19.22 -21.90
CA LYS A 46 -8.70 -19.94 -22.90
C LYS A 46 -8.05 -21.24 -23.42
N ARG A 47 -6.79 -21.46 -23.07
CA ARG A 47 -6.01 -22.62 -23.51
C ARG A 47 -6.07 -23.78 -22.51
N THR A 48 -6.71 -23.57 -21.36
CA THR A 48 -6.93 -24.58 -20.33
C THR A 48 -8.43 -24.75 -20.06
N GLU A 49 -8.97 -25.95 -20.25
CA GLU A 49 -10.41 -26.21 -20.19
C GLU A 49 -11.08 -25.85 -18.84
N LYS A 50 -10.38 -26.03 -17.74
CA LYS A 50 -10.90 -25.81 -16.37
C LYS A 50 -10.14 -24.71 -15.63
N PHE A 51 -9.82 -23.62 -16.35
CA PHE A 51 -9.14 -22.49 -15.75
C PHE A 51 -10.01 -21.75 -14.75
N GLU A 52 -9.44 -21.35 -13.60
CA GLU A 52 -10.13 -20.64 -12.54
C GLU A 52 -9.50 -19.26 -12.25
N PHE A 53 -10.31 -18.19 -12.28
CA PHE A 53 -9.88 -16.88 -11.80
C PHE A 53 -10.25 -16.67 -10.33
N ILE A 54 -9.28 -16.16 -9.58
CA ILE A 54 -9.42 -15.71 -8.19
C ILE A 54 -9.43 -14.19 -8.20
N ASN A 55 -10.53 -13.57 -7.76
CA ASN A 55 -10.67 -12.12 -7.77
C ASN A 55 -9.83 -11.44 -6.70
N ASN A 56 -9.66 -12.07 -5.53
CA ASN A 56 -8.89 -11.53 -4.42
C ASN A 56 -8.16 -12.66 -3.71
N VAL A 57 -6.86 -12.48 -3.48
CA VAL A 57 -6.02 -13.44 -2.76
C VAL A 57 -6.25 -13.40 -1.24
N ILE A 58 -6.70 -12.25 -0.70
CA ILE A 58 -6.86 -12.04 0.73
C ILE A 58 -7.92 -12.99 1.28
N GLY A 59 -7.51 -13.84 2.23
CA GLY A 59 -8.41 -14.81 2.86
C GLY A 59 -8.87 -15.96 1.96
N TYR A 60 -8.41 -16.06 0.71
CA TYR A 60 -8.80 -17.12 -0.20
C TYR A 60 -8.30 -18.50 0.28
N ASN A 61 -9.15 -19.54 0.15
CA ASN A 61 -8.81 -20.91 0.57
C ASN A 61 -8.05 -21.64 -0.55
N PHE A 62 -6.73 -21.57 -0.51
CA PHE A 62 -5.86 -22.23 -1.50
C PHE A 62 -5.79 -23.75 -1.32
N SER A 63 -6.02 -24.28 -0.11
CA SER A 63 -6.13 -25.73 0.10
C SER A 63 -7.32 -26.31 -0.65
N ALA A 64 -8.48 -25.63 -0.60
CA ALA A 64 -9.66 -26.03 -1.36
C ALA A 64 -9.44 -25.92 -2.88
N LEU A 65 -8.73 -24.89 -3.36
CA LEU A 65 -8.32 -24.80 -4.76
C LEU A 65 -7.47 -25.99 -5.17
N ASN A 66 -6.44 -26.30 -4.39
CA ASN A 66 -5.55 -27.43 -4.68
C ASN A 66 -6.33 -28.74 -4.79
N GLN A 67 -7.27 -28.98 -3.89
CA GLN A 67 -8.16 -30.17 -3.96
C GLN A 67 -8.98 -30.20 -5.25
N ARG A 68 -9.63 -29.06 -5.63
CA ARG A 68 -10.40 -28.97 -6.88
C ARG A 68 -9.57 -29.20 -8.13
N LYS A 69 -8.27 -28.89 -8.08
CA LYS A 69 -7.31 -29.12 -9.16
C LYS A 69 -6.63 -30.52 -9.08
N GLY A 70 -7.19 -31.43 -8.27
CA GLY A 70 -6.74 -32.81 -8.12
C GLY A 70 -5.60 -32.99 -7.11
N GLY A 71 -5.41 -32.07 -6.18
CA GLY A 71 -4.40 -32.14 -5.12
C GLY A 71 -2.95 -31.98 -5.61
N GLN A 72 -2.73 -31.49 -6.83
CA GLN A 72 -1.43 -31.42 -7.49
C GLN A 72 -1.19 -30.10 -8.21
N ILE A 73 -1.14 -29.01 -7.46
CA ILE A 73 -0.53 -27.78 -7.96
C ILE A 73 0.96 -27.89 -7.69
N ASP A 74 1.76 -28.02 -8.75
CA ASP A 74 3.19 -28.30 -8.65
C ASP A 74 4.03 -27.04 -8.41
N ILE A 75 3.60 -25.91 -8.98
CA ILE A 75 4.33 -24.64 -8.87
C ILE A 75 3.38 -23.45 -8.62
N VAL A 76 3.81 -22.55 -7.75
CA VAL A 76 3.19 -21.25 -7.54
C VAL A 76 4.13 -20.20 -8.09
N ILE A 77 3.66 -19.42 -9.07
CA ILE A 77 4.38 -18.25 -9.58
C ILE A 77 3.65 -16.97 -9.19
N GLY A 78 4.32 -15.82 -9.22
CA GLY A 78 3.62 -14.55 -8.99
C GLY A 78 4.53 -13.39 -8.62
N GLY A 79 4.01 -12.18 -8.81
CA GLY A 79 4.65 -10.92 -8.47
C GLY A 79 3.83 -10.11 -7.48
N PRO A 80 3.85 -10.43 -6.16
CA PRO A 80 3.11 -9.63 -5.18
C PRO A 80 3.57 -8.18 -5.23
N PRO A 81 2.64 -7.20 -5.24
CA PRO A 81 2.99 -5.79 -5.41
C PRO A 81 3.89 -5.29 -4.29
N CYS A 82 4.93 -4.57 -4.69
CA CYS A 82 6.03 -4.11 -3.88
C CYS A 82 5.98 -2.58 -3.64
N GLN A 83 4.80 -1.95 -3.75
CA GLN A 83 4.70 -0.49 -3.70
C GLN A 83 5.21 0.12 -2.38
N GLY A 84 5.20 -0.61 -1.28
CA GLY A 84 5.82 -0.21 -0.01
C GLY A 84 7.36 -0.30 -0.02
N PHE A 85 7.93 -1.05 -0.94
CA PHE A 85 9.36 -1.34 -1.02
C PHE A 85 10.08 -0.63 -2.17
N SER A 86 9.35 0.12 -3.01
CA SER A 86 9.92 0.79 -4.18
C SER A 86 10.56 2.14 -3.83
N ASN A 87 11.77 2.39 -4.36
CA ASN A 87 12.42 3.72 -4.30
C ASN A 87 11.58 4.84 -4.93
N ALA A 88 10.66 4.52 -5.84
CA ALA A 88 9.74 5.47 -6.42
C ALA A 88 8.75 6.06 -5.39
N ASN A 89 8.55 5.38 -4.26
CA ASN A 89 7.67 5.80 -3.17
C ASN A 89 8.40 6.63 -2.09
N ARG A 90 9.47 7.35 -2.46
CA ARG A 90 10.18 8.29 -1.57
C ARG A 90 9.29 9.41 -1.00
N HIS A 91 8.17 9.68 -1.63
CA HIS A 91 7.09 10.51 -1.09
C HIS A 91 6.07 9.60 -0.42
N LYS A 92 6.40 9.10 0.77
CA LYS A 92 5.54 8.24 1.59
C LYS A 92 4.21 8.95 1.85
N ASN A 93 3.22 8.66 1.01
CA ASN A 93 1.84 9.05 1.28
C ASN A 93 1.12 8.04 2.19
N HIS A 94 1.75 6.87 2.45
CA HIS A 94 1.26 5.81 3.31
C HIS A 94 2.39 5.36 4.23
N LEU A 95 2.14 5.25 5.52
CA LEU A 95 3.09 4.74 6.52
C LEU A 95 3.30 3.25 6.37
N ILE A 96 2.19 2.55 6.12
CA ILE A 96 2.12 1.12 6.03
C ILE A 96 1.53 0.81 4.67
N SER A 97 2.34 0.26 3.80
CA SER A 97 1.78 -0.20 2.54
C SER A 97 0.93 -1.44 2.80
N MET A 98 -0.36 -1.38 2.47
CA MET A 98 -1.23 -2.57 2.40
C MET A 98 -0.61 -3.67 1.52
N ASN A 99 0.28 -3.30 0.60
CA ASN A 99 0.99 -4.23 -0.27
C ASN A 99 1.98 -5.13 0.48
N ASN A 100 2.42 -4.74 1.68
CA ASN A 100 3.24 -5.63 2.52
C ASN A 100 2.43 -6.85 2.98
N SER A 101 1.13 -6.69 3.24
CA SER A 101 0.24 -7.81 3.57
C SER A 101 0.07 -8.78 2.41
N LEU A 102 0.18 -8.32 1.15
CA LEU A 102 0.05 -9.15 -0.03
C LEU A 102 1.24 -10.10 -0.24
N VAL A 103 2.43 -9.71 0.22
CA VAL A 103 3.58 -10.63 0.30
C VAL A 103 3.29 -11.78 1.28
N LYS A 104 2.67 -11.48 2.43
CA LYS A 104 2.24 -12.52 3.39
C LYS A 104 1.20 -13.47 2.77
N GLU A 105 0.23 -12.93 2.02
CA GLU A 105 -0.77 -13.73 1.31
C GLU A 105 -0.13 -14.68 0.27
N TYR A 106 0.92 -14.24 -0.42
CA TYR A 106 1.67 -15.08 -1.33
C TYR A 106 2.27 -16.30 -0.60
N PHE A 107 2.95 -16.09 0.53
CA PHE A 107 3.54 -17.19 1.31
C PHE A 107 2.49 -18.03 2.02
N ARG A 108 1.34 -17.44 2.42
CA ARG A 108 0.19 -18.20 2.91
C ARG A 108 -0.35 -19.17 1.86
N ALA A 109 -0.40 -18.77 0.60
CA ALA A 109 -0.78 -19.64 -0.50
C ALA A 109 0.19 -20.82 -0.66
N ILE A 110 1.51 -20.55 -0.63
CA ILE A 110 2.53 -21.61 -0.68
C ILE A 110 2.35 -22.61 0.46
N LYS A 111 2.16 -22.13 1.69
CA LYS A 111 1.94 -22.98 2.88
C LYS A 111 0.69 -23.85 2.77
N GLN A 112 -0.38 -23.34 2.15
CA GLN A 112 -1.63 -24.07 1.96
C GLN A 112 -1.58 -25.07 0.80
N ILE A 113 -0.89 -24.74 -0.28
CA ILE A 113 -0.79 -25.58 -1.48
C ILE A 113 0.30 -26.63 -1.32
N LYS A 114 1.41 -26.27 -0.69
CA LYS A 114 2.63 -27.06 -0.59
C LYS A 114 3.15 -27.51 -1.98
N PRO A 115 3.41 -26.55 -2.89
CA PRO A 115 3.90 -26.85 -4.21
C PRO A 115 5.32 -27.43 -4.15
N LYS A 116 5.78 -28.08 -5.22
CA LYS A 116 7.17 -28.57 -5.35
C LYS A 116 8.17 -27.41 -5.48
N ALA A 117 7.73 -26.30 -6.10
CA ALA A 117 8.53 -25.09 -6.27
C ALA A 117 7.65 -23.83 -6.27
N PHE A 118 8.27 -22.69 -6.06
CA PHE A 118 7.63 -21.40 -6.29
C PHE A 118 8.61 -20.41 -6.95
N VAL A 119 8.07 -19.43 -7.69
CA VAL A 119 8.83 -18.33 -8.27
C VAL A 119 8.14 -17.03 -7.91
N MET A 120 8.81 -16.21 -7.12
CA MET A 120 8.33 -14.88 -6.76
C MET A 120 9.14 -13.81 -7.49
N GLU A 121 8.48 -13.01 -8.33
CA GLU A 121 9.06 -11.82 -8.93
C GLU A 121 8.87 -10.64 -7.98
N ASN A 122 9.95 -9.91 -7.72
CA ASN A 122 9.88 -8.69 -6.91
C ASN A 122 11.09 -7.80 -7.23
N VAL A 123 11.14 -6.61 -6.62
CA VAL A 123 12.32 -5.75 -6.71
C VAL A 123 13.43 -6.24 -5.78
N SER A 124 14.70 -6.01 -6.17
CA SER A 124 15.89 -6.41 -5.38
C SER A 124 15.88 -5.87 -3.95
N MET A 125 15.18 -4.76 -3.71
CA MET A 125 15.08 -4.16 -2.38
C MET A 125 14.28 -4.99 -1.36
N LEU A 126 13.55 -6.02 -1.78
CA LEU A 126 12.85 -6.92 -0.85
C LEU A 126 13.81 -7.57 0.16
N GLU A 127 15.05 -7.82 -0.26
CA GLU A 127 16.12 -8.40 0.57
C GLU A 127 16.81 -7.37 1.48
N SER A 128 16.47 -6.07 1.36
CA SER A 128 17.13 -5.04 2.15
C SER A 128 16.51 -4.92 3.54
N ASP A 129 17.34 -4.62 4.53
CA ASP A 129 16.92 -4.34 5.92
C ASP A 129 15.99 -3.13 6.07
N THR A 130 15.81 -2.36 5.00
CA THR A 130 14.88 -1.22 4.99
C THR A 130 13.42 -1.64 4.82
N HIS A 131 13.17 -2.86 4.37
CA HIS A 131 11.83 -3.41 4.16
C HIS A 131 11.45 -4.34 5.29
N ARG A 132 10.47 -3.90 6.07
CA ARG A 132 10.08 -4.56 7.30
C ARG A 132 8.57 -4.66 7.43
N PHE A 133 8.11 -5.70 8.11
CA PHE A 133 6.75 -5.80 8.60
C PHE A 133 6.67 -5.20 9.99
N TYR A 134 5.60 -4.49 10.28
CA TYR A 134 5.31 -3.99 11.63
C TYR A 134 4.49 -5.01 12.39
N ASP A 135 4.73 -5.08 13.72
CA ASP A 135 3.94 -5.93 14.60
C ASP A 135 2.47 -5.51 14.57
N SER A 136 1.58 -6.49 14.43
CA SER A 136 0.13 -6.29 14.45
C SER A 136 -0.55 -7.38 15.27
N TYR A 137 -1.71 -7.07 15.84
CA TYR A 137 -2.50 -8.07 16.57
C TYR A 137 -2.92 -9.23 15.67
N LYS A 138 -3.11 -8.97 14.37
CA LYS A 138 -3.45 -10.02 13.38
C LYS A 138 -2.37 -11.08 13.23
N ASP A 139 -1.10 -10.66 13.25
CA ASP A 139 0.02 -11.52 12.92
C ASP A 139 0.78 -12.01 14.17
N ASN A 140 0.59 -11.36 15.33
CA ASN A 140 1.42 -11.58 16.51
C ASN A 140 1.44 -13.04 16.96
N ALA A 141 0.28 -13.70 16.97
CA ALA A 141 0.19 -15.10 17.38
C ALA A 141 1.00 -16.04 16.45
N GLU A 142 1.00 -15.79 15.14
CA GLU A 142 1.80 -16.56 14.19
C GLU A 142 3.29 -16.30 14.38
N ILE A 143 3.68 -15.03 14.54
CA ILE A 143 5.08 -14.63 14.75
C ILE A 143 5.64 -15.25 16.03
N GLU A 144 4.92 -15.14 17.16
CA GLU A 144 5.34 -15.73 18.42
C GLU A 144 5.44 -17.27 18.35
N ALA A 145 4.51 -17.92 17.64
CA ALA A 145 4.57 -19.35 17.43
C ALA A 145 5.79 -19.78 16.58
N LEU A 146 6.19 -18.98 15.59
CA LEU A 146 7.39 -19.24 14.78
C LEU A 146 8.66 -19.05 15.64
N ILE A 147 8.73 -18.00 16.45
CA ILE A 147 9.85 -17.76 17.37
C ILE A 147 9.95 -18.92 18.38
N ALA A 148 8.84 -19.36 18.96
CA ALA A 148 8.80 -20.47 19.90
C ALA A 148 9.26 -21.81 19.29
N LYS A 149 9.12 -21.99 17.97
CA LYS A 149 9.68 -23.13 17.22
C LYS A 149 11.16 -23.00 16.92
N GLY A 150 11.82 -21.94 17.35
CA GLY A 150 13.25 -21.70 17.16
C GLY A 150 13.63 -20.99 15.86
N PHE A 151 12.67 -20.46 15.10
CA PHE A 151 12.99 -19.63 13.94
C PHE A 151 13.49 -18.26 14.36
N LYS A 152 14.51 -17.77 13.65
CA LYS A 152 15.10 -16.47 13.92
C LYS A 152 14.26 -15.35 13.28
N ILE A 153 13.45 -14.66 14.07
CA ILE A 153 12.77 -13.43 13.69
C ILE A 153 13.23 -12.33 14.64
N THR A 154 14.08 -11.43 14.14
CA THR A 154 14.65 -10.36 14.95
C THR A 154 13.77 -9.12 14.90
N LYS A 155 13.08 -8.83 16.01
CA LYS A 155 12.30 -7.60 16.17
C LYS A 155 13.21 -6.43 16.55
N ARG A 156 12.94 -5.26 16.01
CA ARG A 156 13.58 -4.00 16.41
C ARG A 156 12.53 -2.93 16.69
N LYS A 157 12.85 -2.01 17.58
CA LYS A 157 12.02 -0.83 17.85
C LYS A 157 12.14 0.16 16.68
N ASP A 158 10.99 0.59 16.15
CA ASP A 158 10.88 1.62 15.11
C ASP A 158 10.02 2.78 15.61
N SER A 159 10.34 3.98 15.12
CA SER A 159 9.60 5.21 15.41
C SER A 159 9.09 5.81 14.10
N LEU A 160 7.79 5.77 13.90
CA LEU A 160 7.12 6.29 12.71
C LEU A 160 6.72 7.74 12.98
N VAL A 161 7.25 8.67 12.20
CA VAL A 161 6.87 10.09 12.28
C VAL A 161 5.52 10.27 11.62
N LEU A 162 4.50 10.64 12.40
CA LEU A 162 3.14 10.90 11.93
C LEU A 162 2.95 12.38 11.60
N ALA A 163 3.44 13.26 12.47
CA ALA A 163 3.49 14.69 12.27
C ALA A 163 4.77 15.23 12.91
N ASP A 164 5.50 16.04 12.16
CA ASP A 164 6.73 16.73 12.59
C ASP A 164 6.50 18.20 12.96
N ARG A 165 5.22 18.60 13.03
CA ARG A 165 4.79 19.96 13.36
C ARG A 165 3.66 19.96 14.37
N VAL A 166 3.54 21.07 15.10
CA VAL A 166 2.41 21.32 16.00
C VAL A 166 1.23 21.89 15.20
N PHE A 167 0.02 21.44 15.52
CA PHE A 167 -1.23 22.02 15.04
C PHE A 167 -1.86 22.77 16.21
N ALA A 168 -1.84 24.10 16.14
CA ALA A 168 -2.24 24.96 17.27
C ALA A 168 -3.67 24.70 17.79
N ASP A 169 -4.56 24.26 16.90
CA ASP A 169 -5.98 24.04 17.20
C ASP A 169 -6.32 22.59 17.53
N ILE A 170 -5.30 21.70 17.56
CA ILE A 170 -5.48 20.25 17.72
C ILE A 170 -4.57 19.72 18.83
N ASP A 171 -5.20 19.08 19.80
CA ASP A 171 -4.49 18.27 20.78
C ASP A 171 -4.03 16.96 20.13
N LEU A 172 -2.76 16.92 19.76
CA LEU A 172 -2.15 15.78 19.06
C LEU A 172 -2.05 14.52 19.94
N GLU A 173 -1.94 14.69 21.26
CA GLU A 173 -1.88 13.57 22.21
C GLU A 173 -3.21 12.80 22.23
N GLN A 174 -4.31 13.54 22.16
CA GLN A 174 -5.67 12.98 22.19
C GLN A 174 -6.21 12.60 20.81
N LEU A 175 -5.63 13.12 19.73
CA LEU A 175 -6.14 12.94 18.37
C LEU A 175 -6.34 11.47 17.97
N PRO A 176 -5.44 10.52 18.30
CA PRO A 176 -5.64 9.11 17.94
C PRO A 176 -6.89 8.45 18.54
N GLN A 177 -7.45 9.04 19.59
CA GLN A 177 -8.62 8.54 20.32
C GLN A 177 -9.92 9.23 19.89
N LYS A 178 -9.84 10.28 19.07
CA LYS A 178 -10.98 11.07 18.62
C LYS A 178 -11.65 10.48 17.38
N ASN A 179 -12.87 10.95 17.12
CA ASN A 179 -13.55 10.67 15.85
C ASN A 179 -12.86 11.44 14.72
N LEU A 180 -12.02 10.75 13.95
CA LEU A 180 -11.24 11.35 12.87
C LEU A 180 -12.09 11.76 11.65
N VAL A 181 -13.35 11.30 11.56
CA VAL A 181 -14.27 11.68 10.47
C VAL A 181 -14.57 13.17 10.48
N SER A 182 -14.57 13.78 11.67
CA SER A 182 -14.78 15.22 11.84
C SER A 182 -13.81 16.11 11.08
N TYR A 183 -12.63 15.58 10.78
CA TYR A 183 -11.57 16.31 10.08
C TYR A 183 -11.53 16.01 8.57
N ASP A 184 -12.42 15.15 8.07
CA ASP A 184 -12.39 14.75 6.66
C ASP A 184 -12.83 15.87 5.72
N ILE A 185 -12.17 15.89 4.59
CA ILE A 185 -12.61 16.63 3.41
C ILE A 185 -12.77 15.64 2.23
N PRO A 186 -13.59 15.99 1.21
CA PRO A 186 -13.78 15.14 0.05
C PRO A 186 -12.44 14.69 -0.57
N SER A 187 -12.30 13.41 -0.90
CA SER A 187 -11.05 12.83 -1.38
C SER A 187 -10.50 13.53 -2.62
N GLN A 188 -11.39 13.95 -3.52
CA GLN A 188 -11.01 14.71 -4.72
C GLN A 188 -10.45 16.09 -4.34
N LEU A 189 -11.06 16.81 -3.37
CA LEU A 189 -10.56 18.08 -2.87
C LEU A 189 -9.18 17.91 -2.23
N LYS A 190 -9.02 16.90 -1.37
CA LYS A 190 -7.74 16.56 -0.75
C LYS A 190 -6.64 16.35 -1.80
N HIS A 191 -6.93 15.58 -2.85
CA HIS A 191 -5.98 15.37 -3.95
C HIS A 191 -5.61 16.69 -4.63
N LEU A 192 -6.59 17.51 -5.00
CA LEU A 192 -6.37 18.79 -5.67
C LEU A 192 -5.56 19.77 -4.82
N LEU A 193 -5.86 19.88 -3.51
CA LEU A 193 -5.09 20.72 -2.58
C LEU A 193 -3.64 20.22 -2.43
N SER A 194 -3.43 18.91 -2.38
CA SER A 194 -2.09 18.32 -2.34
C SER A 194 -1.28 18.62 -3.60
N VAL A 195 -1.92 18.58 -4.79
CA VAL A 195 -1.25 18.91 -6.05
C VAL A 195 -1.01 20.43 -6.14
N LEU A 196 -1.95 21.26 -5.69
CA LEU A 196 -1.77 22.71 -5.61
C LEU A 196 -0.54 23.04 -4.76
N ARG A 197 -0.44 22.48 -3.54
CA ARG A 197 0.73 22.66 -2.67
C ARG A 197 2.05 22.34 -3.35
N LYS A 198 2.11 21.23 -4.10
CA LYS A 198 3.32 20.82 -4.82
C LYS A 198 3.72 21.78 -5.96
N ASN A 199 2.75 22.52 -6.46
CA ASN A 199 2.98 23.46 -7.56
C ASN A 199 3.24 24.89 -7.07
N LEU A 200 2.96 25.23 -5.81
CA LEU A 200 3.30 26.53 -5.25
C LEU A 200 4.79 26.82 -5.38
N GLY A 201 5.13 28.02 -5.85
CA GLY A 201 6.51 28.44 -6.11
C GLY A 201 7.11 27.85 -7.40
N ASN A 202 6.32 27.19 -8.25
CA ASN A 202 6.77 26.74 -9.56
C ASN A 202 6.06 27.54 -10.68
N ASP A 203 6.78 28.52 -11.24
CA ASP A 203 6.25 29.48 -12.22
C ASP A 203 5.73 28.85 -13.51
N ARG A 204 6.13 27.63 -13.85
CA ARG A 204 5.67 26.92 -15.06
C ARG A 204 4.47 26.01 -14.78
N ARG A 205 4.44 25.35 -13.61
CA ARG A 205 3.44 24.32 -13.30
C ARG A 205 2.19 24.91 -12.65
N LEU A 206 2.34 25.91 -11.79
CA LEU A 206 1.22 26.51 -11.08
C LEU A 206 0.17 27.12 -12.01
N PRO A 207 0.52 27.97 -13.01
CA PRO A 207 -0.48 28.54 -13.91
C PRO A 207 -1.23 27.47 -14.70
N ASN A 208 -0.53 26.47 -15.23
CA ASN A 208 -1.14 25.39 -15.99
C ASN A 208 -2.09 24.52 -15.15
N PHE A 209 -1.74 24.25 -13.91
CA PHE A 209 -2.60 23.54 -12.99
C PHE A 209 -3.81 24.40 -12.59
N TRP A 210 -3.57 25.67 -12.27
CA TRP A 210 -4.59 26.59 -11.81
C TRP A 210 -5.67 26.84 -12.86
N ILE A 211 -5.30 27.17 -14.08
CA ILE A 211 -6.25 27.34 -15.20
C ILE A 211 -7.21 26.14 -15.35
N LYS A 212 -6.73 24.94 -15.15
CA LYS A 212 -7.53 23.72 -15.32
C LYS A 212 -8.43 23.41 -14.13
N ASN A 213 -8.02 23.78 -12.91
CA ASN A 213 -8.63 23.25 -11.67
C ASN A 213 -9.22 24.32 -10.77
N ALA A 214 -8.98 25.61 -11.01
CA ALA A 214 -9.42 26.71 -10.14
C ALA A 214 -10.91 26.67 -9.83
N LEU A 215 -11.74 26.58 -10.86
CA LEU A 215 -13.20 26.57 -10.72
C LEU A 215 -13.67 25.35 -9.89
N LEU A 216 -13.08 24.20 -10.13
CA LEU A 216 -13.43 22.96 -9.42
C LEU A 216 -13.04 23.06 -7.95
N ILE A 217 -11.83 23.53 -7.65
CA ILE A 217 -11.35 23.70 -6.27
C ILE A 217 -12.24 24.67 -5.51
N LYS A 218 -12.47 25.87 -6.06
CA LYS A 218 -13.32 26.89 -5.44
C LYS A 218 -14.73 26.36 -5.19
N ARG A 219 -15.33 25.67 -6.17
CA ARG A 219 -16.65 25.06 -6.03
C ARG A 219 -16.69 24.02 -4.91
N MET A 220 -15.75 23.08 -4.87
CA MET A 220 -15.72 22.02 -3.86
C MET A 220 -15.51 22.55 -2.45
N ILE A 221 -14.71 23.62 -2.29
CA ILE A 221 -14.56 24.28 -0.99
C ILE A 221 -15.89 24.95 -0.60
N SER A 222 -16.54 25.70 -1.51
CA SER A 222 -17.82 26.35 -1.24
C SER A 222 -18.93 25.37 -0.87
N GLU A 223 -19.00 24.22 -1.56
CA GLU A 223 -19.92 23.13 -1.26
C GLU A 223 -19.68 22.60 0.17
N TYR A 224 -18.42 22.29 0.52
CA TYR A 224 -18.05 21.84 1.86
C TYR A 224 -18.42 22.86 2.96
N LEU A 225 -18.16 24.14 2.71
CA LEU A 225 -18.50 25.23 3.66
C LEU A 225 -20.01 25.35 3.88
N ALA A 226 -20.82 25.24 2.81
CA ALA A 226 -22.27 25.29 2.86
C ALA A 226 -22.87 24.09 3.62
N GLU A 227 -22.40 22.87 3.32
CA GLU A 227 -22.87 21.64 3.96
C GLU A 227 -22.56 21.62 5.47
N ASN A 228 -21.47 22.26 5.89
CA ASN A 228 -21.00 22.24 7.27
C ASN A 228 -21.26 23.57 8.02
N GLN A 229 -22.12 24.45 7.52
CA GLN A 229 -22.36 25.77 8.11
C GLN A 229 -22.88 25.70 9.55
N ALA A 230 -23.77 24.77 9.86
CA ALA A 230 -24.45 24.63 11.16
C ALA A 230 -23.79 23.60 12.09
N THR A 231 -22.59 23.12 11.76
CA THR A 231 -21.90 22.11 12.57
C THR A 231 -21.48 22.65 13.93
N THR A 232 -21.60 21.82 14.96
CA THR A 232 -21.05 22.06 16.31
C THR A 232 -19.82 21.18 16.59
N ASP A 233 -19.47 20.30 15.64
CA ASP A 233 -18.30 19.44 15.77
C ASP A 233 -16.99 20.21 15.63
N ASN A 234 -16.12 20.09 16.61
CA ASN A 234 -14.90 20.91 16.69
C ASN A 234 -13.94 20.64 15.52
N GLY A 235 -13.78 19.37 15.11
CA GLY A 235 -12.90 19.01 13.99
C GLY A 235 -13.39 19.62 12.68
N THR A 236 -14.69 19.52 12.41
CA THR A 236 -15.33 20.10 11.24
C THR A 236 -15.26 21.62 11.25
N ILE A 237 -15.38 22.28 12.44
CA ILE A 237 -15.21 23.73 12.59
C ILE A 237 -13.79 24.15 12.22
N ILE A 238 -12.76 23.44 12.69
CA ILE A 238 -11.36 23.72 12.34
C ILE A 238 -11.18 23.62 10.82
N MET A 239 -11.63 22.53 10.20
CA MET A 239 -11.50 22.34 8.75
C MET A 239 -12.24 23.41 7.96
N ARG A 240 -13.46 23.74 8.36
CA ARG A 240 -14.27 24.81 7.75
C ARG A 240 -13.54 26.15 7.79
N ASN A 241 -12.98 26.55 8.95
CA ASN A 241 -12.26 27.81 9.10
C ASN A 241 -11.03 27.84 8.19
N LYS A 242 -10.22 26.79 8.15
CA LYS A 242 -9.04 26.69 7.29
C LYS A 242 -9.40 26.74 5.81
N LEU A 243 -10.43 26.00 5.39
CA LEU A 243 -10.89 26.03 3.99
C LEU A 243 -11.50 27.37 3.60
N SER A 244 -12.17 28.08 4.52
CA SER A 244 -12.66 29.45 4.28
C SER A 244 -11.52 30.42 4.00
N THR A 245 -10.45 30.39 4.81
CA THR A 245 -9.27 31.24 4.60
C THR A 245 -8.57 30.89 3.27
N ILE A 246 -8.45 29.59 2.95
CA ILE A 246 -7.92 29.14 1.66
C ILE A 246 -8.76 29.69 0.51
N LEU A 247 -10.10 29.62 0.58
CA LEU A 247 -10.99 30.10 -0.47
C LEU A 247 -10.80 31.60 -0.73
N THR A 248 -10.78 32.42 0.34
CA THR A 248 -10.52 33.84 0.24
C THR A 248 -9.18 34.16 -0.43
N SER A 249 -8.11 33.49 -0.01
CA SER A 249 -6.79 33.67 -0.62
C SER A 249 -6.74 33.23 -2.10
N LEU A 250 -7.54 32.20 -2.47
CA LEU A 250 -7.67 31.76 -3.87
C LEU A 250 -8.49 32.72 -4.72
N GLU A 251 -9.46 33.44 -4.14
CA GLU A 251 -10.24 34.49 -4.82
C GLU A 251 -9.40 35.72 -5.10
N GLU A 252 -8.54 36.07 -4.16
CA GLU A 252 -7.59 37.19 -4.26
C GLU A 252 -6.31 36.85 -5.04
N GLU A 253 -6.13 35.59 -5.43
CA GLU A 253 -4.91 35.05 -6.06
C GLU A 253 -3.63 35.34 -5.25
N ASN A 254 -3.78 35.36 -3.92
CA ASN A 254 -2.69 35.63 -2.98
C ASN A 254 -1.99 34.33 -2.59
N TRP A 255 -0.96 33.96 -3.35
CA TRP A 255 -0.25 32.69 -3.18
C TRP A 255 0.64 32.63 -1.93
N ASP A 256 1.04 33.74 -1.38
CA ASP A 256 1.89 33.79 -0.19
C ASP A 256 1.08 33.48 1.07
N THR A 257 -0.14 34.01 1.16
CA THR A 257 -1.02 33.79 2.32
C THR A 257 -1.60 32.38 2.36
N ILE A 258 -1.90 31.80 1.18
CA ILE A 258 -2.52 30.48 1.10
C ILE A 258 -1.61 29.38 1.64
N LYS A 259 -0.29 29.53 1.54
CA LYS A 259 0.69 28.46 1.81
C LYS A 259 0.54 27.88 3.21
N THR A 260 0.40 28.73 4.22
CA THR A 260 0.32 28.31 5.63
C THR A 260 -0.90 27.44 5.91
N ASP A 261 -2.10 27.86 5.47
CA ASP A 261 -3.33 27.10 5.69
C ASP A 261 -3.43 25.88 4.78
N LEU A 262 -2.89 25.98 3.57
CA LEU A 262 -2.79 24.83 2.65
C LEU A 262 -1.86 23.74 3.19
N ASP A 263 -0.70 24.13 3.72
CA ASP A 263 0.21 23.21 4.39
C ASP A 263 -0.45 22.58 5.63
N TYR A 264 -1.18 23.37 6.41
CA TYR A 264 -1.93 22.89 7.57
C TYR A 264 -2.95 21.81 7.16
N VAL A 265 -3.83 22.12 6.20
CA VAL A 265 -4.88 21.18 5.76
C VAL A 265 -4.28 19.91 5.19
N VAL A 266 -3.31 20.01 4.29
CA VAL A 266 -2.72 18.84 3.63
C VAL A 266 -1.96 17.96 4.62
N ASP A 267 -1.21 18.54 5.56
CA ASP A 267 -0.47 17.77 6.56
C ASP A 267 -1.41 17.13 7.60
N LEU A 268 -2.49 17.82 7.99
CA LEU A 268 -3.50 17.23 8.86
C LEU A 268 -4.21 16.06 8.20
N GLN A 269 -4.61 16.18 6.93
CA GLN A 269 -5.23 15.07 6.20
C GLN A 269 -4.29 13.86 6.11
N LYS A 270 -2.99 14.10 5.91
CA LYS A 270 -1.99 13.05 5.90
C LYS A 270 -1.83 12.37 7.28
N LEU A 271 -1.80 13.17 8.35
CA LEU A 271 -1.75 12.65 9.72
C LEU A 271 -2.95 11.75 10.04
N ILE A 272 -4.15 12.18 9.66
CA ILE A 272 -5.37 11.41 9.85
C ILE A 272 -5.31 10.08 9.09
N GLU A 273 -4.81 10.08 7.86
CA GLU A 273 -4.59 8.85 7.09
C GLU A 273 -3.63 7.91 7.79
N PHE A 274 -2.54 8.42 8.33
CA PHE A 274 -1.58 7.61 9.07
C PHE A 274 -2.17 6.96 10.32
N ILE A 275 -2.96 7.71 11.10
CA ILE A 275 -3.63 7.15 12.29
C ILE A 275 -4.63 6.05 11.87
N ARG A 276 -5.37 6.27 10.79
CA ARG A 276 -6.30 5.27 10.25
C ARG A 276 -5.57 4.02 9.76
N GLU A 277 -4.43 4.18 9.11
CA GLU A 277 -3.62 3.03 8.67
C GLU A 277 -3.12 2.21 9.86
N ILE A 278 -2.65 2.86 10.93
CA ILE A 278 -2.25 2.18 12.17
C ILE A 278 -3.42 1.38 12.75
N THR A 279 -4.60 2.02 12.85
CA THR A 279 -5.79 1.39 13.43
C THR A 279 -6.32 0.24 12.55
N SER A 280 -6.45 0.45 11.24
CA SER A 280 -7.00 -0.55 10.31
C SER A 280 -6.11 -1.77 10.13
N ASN A 281 -4.78 -1.58 10.25
CA ASN A 281 -3.82 -2.67 10.26
C ASN A 281 -3.60 -3.27 11.65
N GLU A 282 -4.31 -2.78 12.67
CA GLU A 282 -4.24 -3.26 14.06
C GLU A 282 -2.78 -3.32 14.58
N LEU A 283 -1.98 -2.27 14.29
CA LEU A 283 -0.59 -2.27 14.72
C LEU A 283 -0.43 -2.21 16.24
N ILE A 284 0.54 -2.95 16.74
CA ILE A 284 0.91 -2.96 18.15
C ILE A 284 1.93 -1.86 18.39
N GLY A 285 1.61 -0.91 19.27
CA GLY A 285 2.52 0.19 19.59
C GLY A 285 1.88 1.24 20.48
N THR A 286 2.59 2.34 20.67
CA THR A 286 2.16 3.47 21.49
C THR A 286 2.37 4.77 20.76
N TYR A 287 1.45 5.72 20.94
CA TYR A 287 1.65 7.08 20.49
C TYR A 287 2.56 7.82 21.47
N ASP A 288 3.50 8.60 20.93
CA ASP A 288 4.44 9.42 21.66
C ASP A 288 4.42 10.83 21.06
N TYR A 289 4.13 11.82 21.91
CA TYR A 289 4.05 13.23 21.51
C TYR A 289 4.97 14.09 22.35
N SER A 290 5.68 15.00 21.68
CA SER A 290 6.32 16.15 22.32
C SER A 290 6.31 17.36 21.38
N GLU A 291 6.43 18.56 21.97
CA GLU A 291 6.54 19.80 21.17
C GLU A 291 7.80 19.83 20.29
N GLU A 292 8.87 19.13 20.71
CA GLU A 292 10.15 19.10 20.02
C GLU A 292 10.10 18.21 18.76
N HIS A 293 9.45 17.05 18.82
CA HIS A 293 9.49 16.07 17.72
C HIS A 293 8.13 15.73 17.12
N GLY A 294 7.05 16.39 17.58
CA GLY A 294 5.69 16.17 17.09
C GLY A 294 5.11 14.82 17.52
N LEU A 295 4.18 14.28 16.74
CA LEU A 295 3.51 13.00 17.02
C LEU A 295 4.21 11.84 16.30
N ARG A 296 4.53 10.81 17.05
CA ARG A 296 5.15 9.57 16.57
C ARG A 296 4.33 8.36 17.00
N PHE A 297 4.49 7.27 16.26
CA PHE A 297 4.01 5.96 16.67
C PHE A 297 5.19 5.03 16.88
N ILE A 298 5.35 4.55 18.09
CA ILE A 298 6.43 3.67 18.50
C ILE A 298 5.94 2.24 18.42
N THR A 299 6.58 1.44 17.59
CA THR A 299 6.19 0.05 17.32
C THR A 299 7.42 -0.85 17.19
N GLN A 300 7.20 -2.14 16.99
CA GLN A 300 8.24 -3.09 16.60
C GLN A 300 8.07 -3.51 15.15
N SER A 301 9.17 -3.86 14.54
CA SER A 301 9.19 -4.36 13.18
C SER A 301 10.17 -5.53 13.03
N TYR A 302 9.96 -6.36 12.02
CA TYR A 302 10.83 -7.49 11.69
C TYR A 302 11.07 -7.58 10.19
N SER A 303 12.20 -8.20 9.81
CA SER A 303 12.61 -8.35 8.41
C SER A 303 11.61 -9.20 7.62
N VAL A 304 11.33 -8.80 6.37
CA VAL A 304 10.53 -9.61 5.42
C VAL A 304 11.19 -10.97 5.20
N ILE A 305 12.52 -11.01 5.05
CA ILE A 305 13.28 -12.24 4.82
C ILE A 305 13.25 -13.15 6.03
N ASP A 306 13.37 -12.62 7.26
CA ASP A 306 13.24 -13.43 8.49
C ASP A 306 11.86 -14.12 8.53
N TYR A 307 10.79 -13.36 8.22
CA TYR A 307 9.44 -13.91 8.15
C TYR A 307 9.31 -15.02 7.09
N VAL A 308 9.80 -14.77 5.88
CA VAL A 308 9.75 -15.73 4.78
C VAL A 308 10.49 -17.01 5.14
N ASN A 309 11.70 -16.90 5.67
CA ASN A 309 12.48 -18.05 6.13
C ASN A 309 11.76 -18.82 7.23
N ALA A 310 11.13 -18.13 8.17
CA ALA A 310 10.40 -18.75 9.26
C ALA A 310 9.12 -19.46 8.79
N ILE A 311 8.34 -18.83 7.87
CA ILE A 311 7.06 -19.38 7.40
C ILE A 311 7.24 -20.59 6.50
N LEU A 312 8.29 -20.61 5.68
CA LEU A 312 8.64 -21.70 4.77
C LEU A 312 9.44 -22.80 5.48
N GLY A 313 10.12 -22.48 6.58
CA GLY A 313 10.95 -23.43 7.31
C GLY A 313 12.06 -24.00 6.44
N ASN A 314 12.35 -25.30 6.63
CA ASN A 314 13.36 -26.03 5.86
C ASN A 314 12.77 -26.75 4.63
N GLU A 315 11.48 -26.53 4.32
CA GLU A 315 10.81 -27.23 3.23
C GLU A 315 11.29 -26.76 1.85
N TYR A 316 11.81 -25.51 1.77
CA TYR A 316 12.26 -24.91 0.51
C TYR A 316 13.66 -24.34 0.59
N ILE A 317 14.48 -24.64 -0.44
CA ILE A 317 15.76 -23.95 -0.65
C ILE A 317 15.49 -22.68 -1.45
N GLN A 318 15.78 -21.53 -0.86
CA GLN A 318 15.58 -20.24 -1.50
C GLN A 318 16.86 -19.76 -2.19
N LYS A 319 16.70 -19.23 -3.42
CA LYS A 319 17.77 -18.56 -4.17
C LYS A 319 17.19 -17.29 -4.80
N GLY A 320 17.73 -16.15 -4.44
CA GLY A 320 17.45 -14.87 -5.10
C GLY A 320 18.46 -14.61 -6.24
N ASN A 321 17.97 -14.10 -7.37
CA ASN A 321 18.80 -13.61 -8.46
C ASN A 321 18.24 -12.27 -8.93
N VAL A 322 19.12 -11.33 -9.22
CA VAL A 322 18.74 -10.04 -9.83
C VAL A 322 18.92 -10.16 -11.33
N PHE A 323 17.84 -9.94 -12.09
CA PHE A 323 17.86 -9.90 -13.54
C PHE A 323 17.58 -8.49 -14.03
N ASN A 324 18.31 -8.02 -15.03
CA ASN A 324 17.99 -6.79 -15.73
C ASN A 324 17.27 -7.12 -17.05
N ALA A 325 16.14 -6.44 -17.30
CA ALA A 325 15.31 -6.70 -18.48
C ALA A 325 16.09 -6.48 -19.80
N GLU A 326 17.05 -5.55 -19.83
CA GLU A 326 17.92 -5.31 -21.00
C GLU A 326 18.75 -6.54 -21.40
N TRP A 327 19.12 -7.41 -20.45
CA TRP A 327 19.89 -8.62 -20.74
C TRP A 327 19.09 -9.63 -21.60
N PHE A 328 17.78 -9.44 -21.67
CA PHE A 328 16.83 -10.27 -22.42
C PHE A 328 16.24 -9.52 -23.63
N GLY A 329 16.90 -8.47 -24.10
CA GLY A 329 16.49 -7.73 -25.29
C GLY A 329 15.32 -6.76 -25.09
N VAL A 330 14.90 -6.50 -23.85
CA VAL A 330 13.86 -5.50 -23.54
C VAL A 330 14.54 -4.15 -23.35
N PRO A 331 14.17 -3.08 -24.11
CA PRO A 331 14.80 -1.77 -24.01
C PRO A 331 14.36 -1.00 -22.76
N GLN A 332 14.57 -1.61 -21.59
CA GLN A 332 14.19 -1.05 -20.30
C GLN A 332 15.24 -1.41 -19.25
N GLU A 333 15.87 -0.40 -18.69
CA GLU A 333 16.70 -0.55 -17.50
C GLU A 333 15.82 -0.65 -16.25
N ARG A 334 15.36 -1.88 -15.94
CA ARG A 334 14.60 -2.18 -14.72
C ARG A 334 15.26 -3.34 -14.00
N ARG A 335 15.71 -3.08 -12.81
CA ARG A 335 16.34 -4.06 -11.91
C ARG A 335 15.37 -4.52 -10.86
#